data_c657dd4ad571e12fdbf2590375a6e7f4
#
_entry.id   c657dd4ad571e12fdbf2590375a6e7f4
#
_cell.length_a   1.000
_cell.length_b   1.000
_cell.length_c   1.000
_cell.angle_alpha   90.00
_cell.angle_beta   90.00
_cell.angle_gamma   90.00
#
_symmetry.space_group_name_H-M   'P 1'
#
loop_
_entity.id
_entity.type
_entity.pdbx_description
1 polymer ?
#
loop_
_entity_poly.entity_id
_entity_poly.type
_entity_poly.pdbx_seq_one_letter_code
_entity_poly.pdbx_strand_id
1 'polypeptide(L)'
;MTLSTLLVPRCRAFHLALVVLLAAAICAAPGTASAQVAGAYTVTNLLSDGSVPATLTDANFINPWAISTSGTWWISAAGTGYNYVVGAAPALNFKVIVPSGANPTANGFPAGSVTTGGATGMILPNGTKASFIFSTLDGTISGWNSKLGTANAICQIVVNNSGTGASYPGLAIYNTATASYILAANFGNNALEVYNSSFARTTLTGSFTDPNLPANYGPFSVHVLNGQIYVAYALRTATAPYRTVDAVGNGVVDQFDGNGNFVARIATGGNLDSPWGVAIAPSSFGIFGGDILIGNFGNGTINAYDPSTFAYRGQLTDGTGKPLVYPALWELLPAGTAVTNSTGVSGGTAGSVYFTAGLAGQQHGLFAAISNSTASGTPSYGVSPGAGTLTVKAGFDAITSINIAPTYNFTGTVTLACSGLPAGAVCSFTPSQITANGNTPSSTLLDITTYKKASIPYSLGRGVALALLLPFGGMLALRRRKLGAWRPLIVASVALLSLGAVIGCGNSYSSPTPTPQGTSQVTVTATSGSVSQSTTIALVVQ
;
A
#
# COMPACT_ATOMS: atom_id res chain seq x y z
N MET A 1 26.93 -89.76 14.23
CA MET A 1 28.12 -88.88 14.29
C MET A 1 28.11 -88.09 13.01
N THR A 2 27.93 -86.82 12.90
CA THR A 2 28.09 -85.62 13.67
C THR A 2 27.19 -84.56 13.01
N LEU A 3 26.35 -83.98 13.80
CA LEU A 3 25.59 -82.77 13.47
C LEU A 3 26.58 -81.60 13.48
N SER A 4 26.73 -80.87 12.40
CA SER A 4 27.20 -79.46 12.35
C SER A 4 27.33 -78.98 10.92
N THR A 5 26.57 -77.99 10.56
CA THR A 5 26.69 -76.99 9.48
C THR A 5 25.38 -76.79 8.72
N LEU A 6 24.50 -75.96 9.27
CA LEU A 6 23.45 -75.32 8.51
C LEU A 6 22.77 -74.21 9.35
N LEU A 7 23.47 -73.14 9.62
CA LEU A 7 22.83 -71.93 10.20
C LEU A 7 23.78 -70.70 10.12
N VAL A 8 24.12 -70.24 8.93
CA VAL A 8 24.50 -68.82 8.72
C VAL A 8 24.57 -68.59 7.19
N PRO A 9 23.49 -68.21 6.52
CA PRO A 9 23.56 -67.06 5.65
C PRO A 9 22.26 -66.25 5.51
N ARG A 10 21.34 -66.24 6.49
CA ARG A 10 20.11 -65.44 6.34
C ARG A 10 20.13 -64.04 6.94
N CYS A 11 21.10 -63.70 7.79
CA CYS A 11 21.16 -62.36 8.39
C CYS A 11 21.89 -61.29 7.56
N ARG A 12 22.75 -61.64 6.60
CA ARG A 12 23.51 -60.64 5.79
C ARG A 12 22.66 -60.05 4.64
N ALA A 13 21.67 -60.75 4.12
CA ALA A 13 20.80 -60.22 3.06
C ALA A 13 19.80 -59.15 3.57
N PHE A 14 19.37 -59.28 4.83
CA PHE A 14 18.41 -58.34 5.42
C PHE A 14 19.05 -56.99 5.80
N HIS A 15 20.34 -56.99 6.21
CA HIS A 15 21.07 -55.73 6.49
C HIS A 15 21.46 -54.96 5.24
N LEU A 16 21.74 -55.66 4.12
CA LEU A 16 22.09 -54.98 2.86
C LEU A 16 20.84 -54.37 2.21
N ALA A 17 19.66 -54.99 2.31
CA ALA A 17 18.42 -54.42 1.81
C ALA A 17 17.93 -53.20 2.62
N LEU A 18 18.19 -53.19 3.94
CA LEU A 18 17.84 -52.05 4.80
C LEU A 18 18.76 -50.84 4.60
N VAL A 19 20.04 -51.06 4.33
CA VAL A 19 21.02 -49.99 4.05
C VAL A 19 20.78 -49.38 2.67
N VAL A 20 20.39 -50.17 1.67
CA VAL A 20 20.03 -49.66 0.33
C VAL A 20 18.70 -48.89 0.35
N LEU A 21 17.73 -49.28 1.15
CA LEU A 21 16.48 -48.53 1.34
C LEU A 21 16.69 -47.24 2.14
N LEU A 22 17.59 -47.20 3.13
CA LEU A 22 17.97 -45.94 3.80
C LEU A 22 18.80 -45.03 2.92
N ALA A 23 19.68 -45.54 2.06
CA ALA A 23 20.45 -44.73 1.11
C ALA A 23 19.58 -44.15 -0.03
N ALA A 24 18.54 -44.86 -0.46
CA ALA A 24 17.57 -44.33 -1.45
C ALA A 24 16.64 -43.23 -0.85
N ALA A 25 16.39 -43.27 0.46
CA ALA A 25 15.60 -42.24 1.14
C ALA A 25 16.37 -40.92 1.38
N ILE A 26 17.71 -40.94 1.33
CA ILE A 26 18.56 -39.75 1.52
C ILE A 26 18.81 -39.00 0.21
N CYS A 27 18.57 -39.60 -0.96
CA CYS A 27 18.74 -38.95 -2.25
C CYS A 27 17.49 -38.22 -2.80
N ALA A 28 16.36 -38.30 -2.10
CA ALA A 28 15.19 -37.47 -2.34
C ALA A 28 15.13 -36.35 -1.29
N ALA A 29 16.21 -35.56 -1.17
CA ALA A 29 16.06 -34.24 -0.58
C ALA A 29 15.09 -33.49 -1.49
N PRO A 30 13.92 -33.01 -0.98
CA PRO A 30 13.13 -32.07 -1.76
C PRO A 30 14.09 -30.94 -2.07
N GLY A 31 14.32 -30.67 -3.37
CA GLY A 31 15.00 -29.47 -3.79
C GLY A 31 14.36 -28.35 -2.98
N THR A 32 15.15 -27.60 -2.26
CA THR A 32 14.69 -26.39 -1.59
C THR A 32 14.08 -25.54 -2.67
N ALA A 33 12.76 -25.60 -2.83
CA ALA A 33 12.03 -24.61 -3.59
C ALA A 33 12.45 -23.31 -2.94
N SER A 34 13.24 -22.52 -3.67
CA SER A 34 13.63 -21.18 -3.25
C SER A 34 12.33 -20.47 -2.96
N ALA A 35 12.03 -20.19 -1.70
CA ALA A 35 10.81 -19.48 -1.34
C ALA A 35 10.90 -18.14 -2.09
N GLN A 36 10.01 -17.93 -3.06
CA GLN A 36 9.98 -16.69 -3.80
C GLN A 36 9.66 -15.57 -2.82
N VAL A 37 10.49 -14.53 -2.84
CA VAL A 37 10.34 -13.38 -1.97
C VAL A 37 8.98 -12.73 -2.24
N ALA A 38 8.17 -12.54 -1.20
CA ALA A 38 6.92 -11.80 -1.32
C ALA A 38 7.22 -10.41 -1.88
N GLY A 39 6.46 -9.98 -2.91
CA GLY A 39 6.70 -8.70 -3.56
C GLY A 39 7.65 -8.74 -4.75
N ALA A 40 7.91 -9.91 -5.31
CA ALA A 40 8.69 -10.05 -6.53
C ALA A 40 7.96 -9.43 -7.73
N TYR A 41 8.68 -8.61 -8.48
CA TYR A 41 8.20 -7.97 -9.70
C TYR A 41 9.08 -8.36 -10.88
N THR A 42 8.46 -8.44 -12.06
CA THR A 42 9.15 -8.62 -13.34
C THR A 42 9.03 -7.36 -14.17
N VAL A 43 10.04 -7.09 -14.99
CA VAL A 43 10.06 -5.96 -15.90
C VAL A 43 10.09 -6.44 -17.33
N THR A 44 9.21 -5.87 -18.16
CA THR A 44 9.17 -6.10 -19.60
C THR A 44 9.51 -4.80 -20.31
N ASN A 45 10.64 -4.79 -21.04
CA ASN A 45 11.06 -3.64 -21.81
C ASN A 45 10.23 -3.53 -23.10
N LEU A 46 9.59 -2.39 -23.30
CA LEU A 46 8.65 -2.15 -24.41
C LEU A 46 9.27 -1.33 -25.53
N LEU A 47 10.01 -0.27 -25.21
CA LEU A 47 10.72 0.57 -26.17
C LEU A 47 12.05 1.02 -25.56
N SER A 48 13.13 0.94 -26.35
CA SER A 48 14.45 1.47 -25.98
C SER A 48 15.11 2.16 -27.18
N ASP A 49 16.21 2.84 -26.93
CA ASP A 49 17.09 3.37 -27.98
C ASP A 49 18.05 2.32 -28.58
N GLY A 50 17.99 1.07 -28.11
CA GLY A 50 18.87 -0.03 -28.48
C GLY A 50 19.97 -0.32 -27.45
N SER A 51 20.11 0.49 -26.41
CA SER A 51 21.07 0.25 -25.31
C SER A 51 20.71 -0.98 -24.47
N VAL A 52 19.44 -1.30 -24.41
CA VAL A 52 18.92 -2.52 -23.77
C VAL A 52 17.92 -3.21 -24.70
N PRO A 53 17.82 -4.55 -24.67
CA PRO A 53 16.82 -5.28 -25.44
C PRO A 53 15.40 -4.84 -25.07
N ALA A 54 14.54 -4.55 -26.05
CA ALA A 54 13.15 -4.17 -25.89
C ALA A 54 12.30 -4.69 -27.06
N THR A 55 10.97 -4.68 -26.91
CA THR A 55 10.05 -5.07 -27.99
C THR A 55 10.18 -4.16 -29.22
N LEU A 56 10.37 -2.86 -28.99
CA LEU A 56 10.63 -1.84 -30.01
C LEU A 56 11.98 -1.19 -29.78
N THR A 57 12.61 -0.74 -30.88
CA THR A 57 13.86 0.05 -30.83
C THR A 57 13.74 1.25 -31.74
N ASP A 58 14.06 2.44 -31.21
CA ASP A 58 14.25 3.67 -32.00
C ASP A 58 15.44 4.44 -31.41
N ALA A 59 16.52 4.59 -32.16
CA ALA A 59 17.78 5.22 -31.71
C ALA A 59 17.62 6.66 -31.20
N ASN A 60 16.51 7.31 -31.49
CA ASN A 60 16.21 8.66 -30.98
C ASN A 60 15.34 8.65 -29.71
N PHE A 61 15.06 7.48 -29.13
CA PHE A 61 14.31 7.38 -27.87
C PHE A 61 15.24 7.65 -26.68
N ILE A 62 15.72 8.87 -26.55
CA ILE A 62 16.74 9.26 -25.55
C ILE A 62 16.09 9.99 -24.40
N ASN A 63 16.43 9.59 -23.16
CA ASN A 63 16.00 10.22 -21.91
C ASN A 63 14.49 10.48 -21.88
N PRO A 64 13.65 9.43 -21.91
CA PRO A 64 12.20 9.56 -21.82
C PRO A 64 11.76 9.89 -20.39
N TRP A 65 10.87 10.89 -20.26
CA TRP A 65 10.34 11.41 -18.99
C TRP A 65 8.88 11.00 -18.79
N ALA A 66 7.95 11.94 -18.91
CA ALA A 66 6.55 11.70 -18.64
C ALA A 66 5.87 10.80 -19.67
N ILE A 67 4.89 10.05 -19.18
CA ILE A 67 3.97 9.24 -19.97
C ILE A 67 2.57 9.81 -19.79
N SER A 68 1.87 10.11 -20.88
CA SER A 68 0.43 10.34 -20.88
C SER A 68 -0.27 9.40 -21.85
N THR A 69 -1.61 9.27 -21.75
CA THR A 69 -2.31 8.28 -22.55
C THR A 69 -3.75 8.66 -22.90
N SER A 70 -4.14 8.25 -24.09
CA SER A 70 -5.52 8.30 -24.58
C SER A 70 -5.71 7.14 -25.56
N GLY A 71 -5.66 5.90 -25.06
CA GLY A 71 -5.65 4.68 -25.89
C GLY A 71 -4.28 4.32 -26.48
N THR A 72 -3.33 5.26 -26.48
CA THR A 72 -1.93 5.09 -26.88
C THR A 72 -1.05 5.76 -25.84
N TRP A 73 0.19 5.31 -25.68
CA TRP A 73 1.16 5.98 -24.80
C TRP A 73 1.81 7.16 -25.54
N TRP A 74 1.81 8.32 -24.91
CA TRP A 74 2.48 9.53 -25.35
C TRP A 74 3.65 9.81 -24.41
N ILE A 75 4.87 9.65 -24.91
CA ILE A 75 6.09 9.62 -24.10
C ILE A 75 7.03 10.74 -24.52
N SER A 76 7.33 11.64 -23.58
CA SER A 76 8.25 12.77 -23.79
C SER A 76 9.69 12.30 -23.77
N ALA A 77 10.42 12.36 -24.89
CA ALA A 77 11.85 12.04 -24.99
C ALA A 77 12.68 13.34 -24.98
N ALA A 78 13.14 13.73 -23.80
CA ALA A 78 13.84 15.01 -23.59
C ALA A 78 15.17 15.12 -24.34
N GLY A 79 15.87 14.00 -24.53
CA GLY A 79 17.16 13.99 -25.20
C GLY A 79 17.09 14.31 -26.69
N THR A 80 15.92 14.22 -27.31
CA THR A 80 15.75 14.43 -28.76
C THR A 80 14.63 15.39 -29.13
N GLY A 81 13.82 15.84 -28.15
CA GLY A 81 12.74 16.81 -28.35
C GLY A 81 11.48 16.25 -28.98
N TYR A 82 11.35 14.93 -29.06
CA TYR A 82 10.14 14.28 -29.56
C TYR A 82 9.20 13.89 -28.41
N ASN A 83 7.89 13.86 -28.71
CA ASN A 83 6.96 13.04 -27.99
C ASN A 83 6.56 11.85 -28.87
N TYR A 84 6.77 10.65 -28.36
CA TYR A 84 6.54 9.37 -29.01
C TYR A 84 5.10 8.91 -28.81
N VAL A 85 4.46 8.41 -29.85
CA VAL A 85 3.11 7.84 -29.78
C VAL A 85 3.21 6.34 -30.06
N VAL A 86 3.04 5.55 -28.99
CA VAL A 86 3.19 4.09 -29.00
C VAL A 86 1.85 3.43 -28.78
N GLY A 87 1.50 2.46 -29.63
CA GLY A 87 0.26 1.70 -29.55
C GLY A 87 0.24 0.66 -28.43
N ALA A 88 -0.93 0.13 -28.10
CA ALA A 88 -1.15 -0.83 -27.01
C ALA A 88 -0.43 -2.19 -27.22
N ALA A 89 -0.44 -2.72 -28.44
CA ALA A 89 0.56 -3.71 -28.88
C ALA A 89 1.77 -2.87 -29.27
N PRO A 90 2.92 -2.96 -28.58
CA PRO A 90 4.00 -2.00 -28.78
C PRO A 90 4.34 -1.85 -30.26
N ALA A 91 3.92 -0.72 -30.83
CA ALA A 91 4.18 -0.31 -32.20
C ALA A 91 4.33 1.21 -32.21
N LEU A 92 5.39 1.71 -32.83
CA LEU A 92 5.58 3.14 -32.99
C LEU A 92 4.61 3.65 -34.07
N ASN A 93 3.61 4.44 -33.66
CA ASN A 93 2.65 5.02 -34.58
C ASN A 93 3.23 6.25 -35.30
N PHE A 94 3.74 7.22 -34.55
CA PHE A 94 4.38 8.43 -35.05
C PHE A 94 5.10 9.17 -33.92
N LYS A 95 5.77 10.28 -34.25
CA LYS A 95 6.39 11.22 -33.31
C LYS A 95 5.96 12.64 -33.64
N VAL A 96 5.82 13.48 -32.61
CA VAL A 96 5.61 14.92 -32.75
C VAL A 96 6.78 15.68 -32.13
N ILE A 97 7.06 16.86 -32.65
CA ILE A 97 8.12 17.74 -32.16
C ILE A 97 7.55 18.66 -31.07
N VAL A 98 8.14 18.63 -29.89
CA VAL A 98 7.87 19.62 -28.84
C VAL A 98 8.88 20.73 -28.98
N PRO A 99 8.46 21.96 -29.32
CA PRO A 99 9.39 23.02 -29.70
C PRO A 99 10.11 23.65 -28.51
N SER A 100 11.30 24.19 -28.79
CA SER A 100 12.08 25.00 -27.84
C SER A 100 11.49 26.41 -27.72
N GLY A 101 11.57 26.98 -26.52
CA GLY A 101 11.17 28.36 -26.27
C GLY A 101 12.03 29.42 -26.94
N ALA A 102 13.31 29.11 -27.10
CA ALA A 102 14.25 30.00 -27.77
C ALA A 102 14.12 29.98 -29.30
N ASN A 103 13.72 28.81 -29.87
CA ASN A 103 13.49 28.64 -31.30
C ASN A 103 12.29 27.72 -31.53
N PRO A 104 11.10 28.26 -31.86
CA PRO A 104 9.86 27.46 -31.99
C PRO A 104 9.89 26.44 -33.14
N THR A 105 10.88 26.44 -34.01
CA THR A 105 11.06 25.44 -35.08
C THR A 105 12.11 24.37 -34.74
N ALA A 106 12.84 24.55 -33.64
CA ALA A 106 13.80 23.58 -33.16
C ALA A 106 13.19 22.70 -32.05
N ASN A 107 13.74 21.51 -31.91
CA ASN A 107 13.36 20.58 -30.85
C ASN A 107 13.73 21.17 -29.48
N GLY A 108 12.77 21.14 -28.55
CA GLY A 108 12.98 21.49 -27.14
C GLY A 108 13.40 20.28 -26.30
N PHE A 109 13.16 20.36 -25.01
CA PHE A 109 13.48 19.32 -24.03
C PHE A 109 12.20 18.90 -23.29
N PRO A 110 11.27 18.14 -23.94
CA PRO A 110 9.99 17.78 -23.34
C PRO A 110 10.19 16.89 -22.12
N ALA A 111 9.55 17.28 -21.02
CA ALA A 111 9.59 16.57 -19.76
C ALA A 111 8.18 16.15 -19.33
N GLY A 112 7.31 17.07 -18.90
CA GLY A 112 5.93 16.77 -18.54
C GLY A 112 5.04 16.50 -19.75
N SER A 113 4.03 15.62 -19.60
CA SER A 113 3.04 15.29 -20.62
C SER A 113 1.69 14.98 -19.97
N VAL A 114 0.60 15.58 -20.48
CA VAL A 114 -0.76 15.29 -20.01
C VAL A 114 -1.74 15.20 -21.18
N THR A 115 -2.78 14.37 -21.05
CA THR A 115 -3.94 14.38 -21.94
C THR A 115 -4.98 15.38 -21.45
N THR A 116 -5.69 16.04 -22.36
CA THR A 116 -6.77 16.98 -22.03
C THR A 116 -8.15 16.32 -22.01
N GLY A 117 -8.23 14.99 -22.03
CA GLY A 117 -9.49 14.27 -21.92
C GLY A 117 -10.29 14.76 -20.71
N GLY A 118 -11.54 15.18 -20.92
CA GLY A 118 -12.39 15.74 -19.86
C GLY A 118 -12.11 17.20 -19.46
N ALA A 119 -11.01 17.82 -19.88
CA ALA A 119 -10.74 19.24 -19.62
C ALA A 119 -11.66 20.16 -20.41
N THR A 120 -11.94 21.34 -19.86
CA THR A 120 -12.63 22.44 -20.54
C THR A 120 -11.61 23.40 -21.16
N GLY A 121 -11.96 24.07 -22.26
CA GLY A 121 -11.06 25.04 -22.90
C GLY A 121 -9.85 24.38 -23.56
N MET A 122 -8.65 24.82 -23.22
CA MET A 122 -7.37 24.35 -23.75
C MET A 122 -7.26 24.51 -25.28
N ILE A 123 -7.74 25.65 -25.80
CA ILE A 123 -7.79 25.93 -27.23
C ILE A 123 -6.43 26.45 -27.68
N LEU A 124 -5.82 25.74 -28.64
CA LEU A 124 -4.55 26.11 -29.24
C LEU A 124 -4.70 27.27 -30.23
N PRO A 125 -3.60 27.94 -30.63
CA PRO A 125 -3.62 29.03 -31.62
C PRO A 125 -4.29 28.65 -32.96
N ASN A 126 -4.32 27.37 -33.32
CA ASN A 126 -5.04 26.88 -34.50
C ASN A 126 -6.58 26.83 -34.32
N GLY A 127 -7.12 27.34 -33.20
CA GLY A 127 -8.56 27.38 -32.91
C GLY A 127 -9.17 26.03 -32.49
N THR A 128 -8.37 25.02 -32.23
CA THR A 128 -8.83 23.69 -31.86
C THR A 128 -8.28 23.28 -30.49
N LYS A 129 -9.09 22.59 -29.70
CA LYS A 129 -8.68 22.07 -28.39
C LYS A 129 -7.43 21.18 -28.52
N ALA A 130 -6.47 21.37 -27.62
CA ALA A 130 -5.35 20.44 -27.47
C ALA A 130 -5.88 19.05 -27.08
N SER A 131 -5.31 18.00 -27.62
CA SER A 131 -5.49 16.62 -27.14
C SER A 131 -4.45 16.26 -26.09
N PHE A 132 -3.24 16.80 -26.25
CA PHE A 132 -2.11 16.63 -25.33
C PHE A 132 -1.41 17.96 -25.11
N ILE A 133 -0.85 18.12 -23.91
CA ILE A 133 -0.06 19.28 -23.50
C ILE A 133 1.26 18.78 -22.94
N PHE A 134 2.33 19.48 -23.28
CA PHE A 134 3.70 19.14 -22.91
C PHE A 134 4.39 20.33 -22.24
N SER A 135 5.23 20.06 -21.26
CA SER A 135 6.16 21.06 -20.70
C SER A 135 7.59 20.71 -21.05
N THR A 136 8.46 21.71 -21.00
CA THR A 136 9.87 21.57 -21.35
C THR A 136 10.81 22.06 -20.24
N LEU A 137 12.02 21.54 -20.23
CA LEU A 137 13.08 21.97 -19.30
C LEU A 137 13.59 23.39 -19.61
N ASP A 138 13.30 23.92 -20.81
CA ASP A 138 13.65 25.30 -21.22
C ASP A 138 12.48 26.28 -21.03
N GLY A 139 11.46 25.91 -20.25
CA GLY A 139 10.44 26.84 -19.75
C GLY A 139 9.26 27.09 -20.68
N THR A 140 8.89 26.14 -21.56
CA THR A 140 7.66 26.26 -22.36
C THR A 140 6.56 25.29 -21.96
N ILE A 141 5.33 25.65 -22.28
CA ILE A 141 4.18 24.74 -22.35
C ILE A 141 3.64 24.80 -23.78
N SER A 142 3.47 23.66 -24.41
CA SER A 142 2.95 23.52 -25.77
C SER A 142 1.89 22.45 -25.87
N GLY A 143 1.04 22.52 -26.91
CA GLY A 143 -0.02 21.55 -27.10
C GLY A 143 -0.06 21.00 -28.52
N TRP A 144 -0.66 19.82 -28.62
CA TRP A 144 -0.87 19.12 -29.88
C TRP A 144 -2.35 18.73 -30.02
N ASN A 145 -2.85 18.78 -31.25
CA ASN A 145 -4.07 18.15 -31.71
C ASN A 145 -3.92 17.59 -33.13
N SER A 146 -4.83 16.74 -33.55
CA SER A 146 -4.76 16.04 -34.85
C SER A 146 -4.77 16.99 -36.08
N LYS A 147 -5.24 18.22 -35.95
CA LYS A 147 -5.17 19.21 -37.04
C LYS A 147 -3.76 19.71 -37.33
N LEU A 148 -2.84 19.54 -36.39
CA LEU A 148 -1.43 19.83 -36.62
C LEU A 148 -0.69 18.77 -37.44
N GLY A 149 -1.33 17.60 -37.65
CA GLY A 149 -0.73 16.45 -38.32
C GLY A 149 -0.05 15.49 -37.34
N THR A 150 0.55 14.44 -37.89
CA THR A 150 1.15 13.34 -37.10
C THR A 150 2.67 13.26 -37.26
N ALA A 151 3.17 12.92 -38.44
CA ALA A 151 4.58 12.66 -38.66
C ALA A 151 5.44 13.93 -38.50
N ASN A 152 6.17 14.04 -37.40
CA ASN A 152 7.03 15.18 -37.04
C ASN A 152 6.27 16.53 -37.00
N ALA A 153 4.96 16.51 -36.74
CA ALA A 153 4.18 17.72 -36.55
C ALA A 153 4.71 18.52 -35.36
N ILE A 154 4.85 19.83 -35.53
CA ILE A 154 5.35 20.72 -34.48
C ILE A 154 4.16 21.15 -33.57
N CYS A 155 4.29 20.91 -32.27
CA CYS A 155 3.34 21.37 -31.26
C CYS A 155 3.32 22.91 -31.20
N GLN A 156 2.18 23.49 -30.81
CA GLN A 156 2.04 24.94 -30.68
C GLN A 156 2.35 25.38 -29.26
N ILE A 157 3.28 26.32 -29.10
CA ILE A 157 3.59 26.93 -27.80
C ILE A 157 2.40 27.78 -27.37
N VAL A 158 1.96 27.60 -26.13
CA VAL A 158 0.88 28.36 -25.47
C VAL A 158 1.37 29.14 -24.27
N VAL A 159 2.51 28.74 -23.66
CA VAL A 159 3.24 29.50 -22.63
C VAL A 159 4.72 29.47 -22.98
N ASN A 160 5.38 30.64 -22.97
CA ASN A 160 6.80 30.74 -23.17
C ASN A 160 7.45 31.59 -22.08
N ASN A 161 8.10 30.92 -21.14
CA ASN A 161 8.85 31.50 -20.03
C ASN A 161 10.35 31.20 -20.15
N SER A 162 10.86 30.84 -21.34
CA SER A 162 12.25 30.44 -21.54
C SER A 162 13.25 31.52 -21.17
N GLY A 163 12.87 32.82 -21.29
CA GLY A 163 13.70 33.96 -20.89
C GLY A 163 13.72 34.28 -19.40
N THR A 164 12.97 33.56 -18.57
CA THR A 164 12.78 33.87 -17.13
C THR A 164 13.55 32.92 -16.20
N GLY A 165 14.31 31.99 -16.74
CA GLY A 165 14.93 30.90 -15.97
C GLY A 165 13.98 29.80 -15.56
N ALA A 166 12.76 29.77 -16.07
CA ALA A 166 11.79 28.72 -15.81
C ALA A 166 12.27 27.38 -16.39
N SER A 167 12.00 26.30 -15.65
CA SER A 167 12.23 24.92 -16.07
C SER A 167 11.09 24.07 -15.53
N TYR A 168 10.34 23.42 -16.43
CA TYR A 168 9.15 22.66 -16.09
C TYR A 168 9.36 21.15 -16.21
N PRO A 169 10.04 20.49 -15.26
CA PRO A 169 10.26 19.04 -15.27
C PRO A 169 8.99 18.22 -15.06
N GLY A 170 7.95 18.77 -14.45
CA GLY A 170 6.69 18.07 -14.19
C GLY A 170 5.48 18.89 -14.60
N LEU A 171 4.42 18.19 -15.08
CA LEU A 171 3.16 18.77 -15.53
C LEU A 171 2.00 17.87 -15.12
N ALA A 172 0.94 18.47 -14.60
CA ALA A 172 -0.33 17.77 -14.36
C ALA A 172 -1.52 18.59 -14.83
N ILE A 173 -2.65 17.93 -15.07
CA ILE A 173 -3.92 18.59 -15.33
C ILE A 173 -4.86 18.32 -14.18
N TYR A 174 -5.49 19.37 -13.65
CA TYR A 174 -6.47 19.29 -12.59
C TYR A 174 -7.82 19.78 -13.10
N ASN A 175 -8.80 18.89 -13.11
CA ASN A 175 -10.16 19.18 -13.55
C ASN A 175 -11.10 19.25 -12.35
N THR A 176 -11.86 20.34 -12.23
CA THR A 176 -12.99 20.47 -11.33
C THR A 176 -14.29 20.29 -12.12
N ALA A 177 -15.44 20.36 -11.46
CA ALA A 177 -16.74 20.34 -12.14
C ALA A 177 -16.93 21.51 -13.11
N THR A 178 -16.25 22.64 -12.92
CA THR A 178 -16.48 23.89 -13.66
C THR A 178 -15.26 24.44 -14.38
N ALA A 179 -14.05 23.99 -14.05
CA ALA A 179 -12.82 24.54 -14.59
C ALA A 179 -11.73 23.47 -14.72
N SER A 180 -10.78 23.73 -15.61
CA SER A 180 -9.58 22.93 -15.80
C SER A 180 -8.34 23.78 -15.62
N TYR A 181 -7.35 23.24 -14.95
CA TYR A 181 -6.08 23.90 -14.66
C TYR A 181 -4.91 23.03 -15.09
N ILE A 182 -3.85 23.65 -15.54
CA ILE A 182 -2.53 23.04 -15.71
C ILE A 182 -1.71 23.41 -14.50
N LEU A 183 -1.11 22.41 -13.87
CA LEU A 183 -0.16 22.56 -12.78
C LEU A 183 1.23 22.26 -13.33
N ALA A 184 2.15 23.22 -13.25
CA ALA A 184 3.51 23.09 -13.77
C ALA A 184 4.54 23.25 -12.64
N ALA A 185 5.28 22.20 -12.38
CA ALA A 185 6.40 22.25 -11.44
C ALA A 185 7.53 23.08 -12.04
N ASN A 186 7.72 24.31 -11.58
CA ASN A 186 8.79 25.18 -12.02
C ASN A 186 10.00 25.03 -11.09
N PHE A 187 10.85 24.07 -11.40
CA PHE A 187 12.06 23.78 -10.64
C PHE A 187 13.07 24.94 -10.72
N GLY A 188 13.13 25.63 -11.86
CA GLY A 188 13.99 26.78 -12.05
C GLY A 188 13.65 27.94 -11.10
N ASN A 189 12.38 28.30 -11.00
CA ASN A 189 11.91 29.44 -10.20
C ASN A 189 11.36 29.04 -8.83
N ASN A 190 11.48 27.76 -8.45
CA ASN A 190 11.04 27.23 -7.15
C ASN A 190 9.55 27.48 -6.84
N ALA A 191 8.67 27.20 -7.79
CA ALA A 191 7.23 27.43 -7.64
C ALA A 191 6.41 26.35 -8.34
N LEU A 192 5.28 25.97 -7.77
CA LEU A 192 4.25 25.28 -8.53
C LEU A 192 3.37 26.33 -9.19
N GLU A 193 3.40 26.42 -10.52
CA GLU A 193 2.65 27.39 -11.30
C GLU A 193 1.33 26.82 -11.78
N VAL A 194 0.29 27.64 -11.76
CA VAL A 194 -1.06 27.25 -12.19
C VAL A 194 -1.46 28.08 -13.41
N TYR A 195 -1.96 27.40 -14.44
CA TYR A 195 -2.53 28.04 -15.63
C TYR A 195 -3.98 27.59 -15.80
N ASN A 196 -4.84 28.53 -16.15
CA ASN A 196 -6.25 28.24 -16.44
C ASN A 196 -6.43 27.60 -17.83
N SER A 197 -7.67 27.30 -18.19
CA SER A 197 -8.02 26.67 -19.47
C SER A 197 -7.75 27.53 -20.72
N SER A 198 -7.40 28.81 -20.54
CA SER A 198 -6.93 29.71 -21.61
C SER A 198 -5.41 29.89 -21.60
N PHE A 199 -4.68 29.07 -20.85
CA PHE A 199 -3.24 29.14 -20.64
C PHE A 199 -2.74 30.42 -19.98
N ALA A 200 -3.61 31.21 -19.38
CA ALA A 200 -3.23 32.35 -18.58
C ALA A 200 -2.83 31.90 -17.16
N ARG A 201 -1.74 32.48 -16.66
CA ARG A 201 -1.31 32.21 -15.29
C ARG A 201 -2.39 32.67 -14.32
N THR A 202 -2.66 31.85 -13.31
CA THR A 202 -3.68 32.08 -12.29
C THR A 202 -3.23 31.52 -10.95
N THR A 203 -4.05 31.68 -9.92
CA THR A 203 -3.81 31.09 -8.59
C THR A 203 -5.05 30.34 -8.14
N LEU A 204 -4.85 29.29 -7.37
CA LEU A 204 -5.91 28.68 -6.56
C LEU A 204 -5.95 29.36 -5.20
N THR A 205 -6.96 29.07 -4.39
CA THR A 205 -7.12 29.68 -3.06
C THR A 205 -5.97 29.35 -2.09
N GLY A 206 -5.40 28.16 -2.22
CA GLY A 206 -4.15 27.75 -1.56
C GLY A 206 -2.93 28.10 -2.43
N SER A 207 -1.77 28.15 -1.84
CA SER A 207 -0.53 28.61 -2.47
C SER A 207 0.42 27.46 -2.81
N PHE A 208 0.05 26.20 -2.64
CA PHE A 208 0.94 25.03 -2.73
C PHE A 208 2.19 25.19 -1.86
N THR A 209 2.00 25.79 -0.69
CA THR A 209 3.10 26.02 0.27
C THR A 209 3.03 24.97 1.37
N ASP A 210 4.11 24.23 1.55
CA ASP A 210 4.36 23.49 2.76
C ASP A 210 5.19 24.37 3.71
N PRO A 211 4.65 24.73 4.89
CA PRO A 211 5.34 25.62 5.84
C PRO A 211 6.62 25.01 6.42
N ASN A 212 6.79 23.69 6.29
CA ASN A 212 7.93 22.95 6.83
C ASN A 212 8.83 22.36 5.73
N LEU A 213 8.70 22.82 4.46
CA LEU A 213 9.59 22.36 3.40
C LEU A 213 11.02 22.81 3.71
N PRO A 214 12.00 21.89 3.74
CA PRO A 214 13.39 22.27 3.98
C PRO A 214 13.92 23.24 2.92
N ALA A 215 14.89 24.07 3.32
CA ALA A 215 15.48 25.04 2.40
C ALA A 215 16.11 24.38 1.18
N ASN A 216 16.06 25.08 0.04
CA ASN A 216 16.60 24.65 -1.26
C ASN A 216 15.90 23.47 -1.92
N TYR A 217 14.80 22.95 -1.38
CA TYR A 217 13.97 22.02 -2.12
C TYR A 217 13.08 22.76 -3.11
N GLY A 218 12.96 22.23 -4.33
CA GLY A 218 12.10 22.78 -5.38
C GLY A 218 11.15 21.72 -5.94
N PRO A 219 9.96 22.13 -6.44
CA PRO A 219 9.00 21.20 -7.03
C PRO A 219 9.59 20.58 -8.30
N PHE A 220 9.81 19.26 -8.26
CA PHE A 220 10.46 18.52 -9.33
C PHE A 220 9.45 17.76 -10.20
N SER A 221 8.35 17.28 -9.60
CA SER A 221 7.20 16.79 -10.34
C SER A 221 5.88 17.15 -9.65
N VAL A 222 4.77 17.00 -10.38
CA VAL A 222 3.41 17.15 -9.87
C VAL A 222 2.51 16.11 -10.52
N HIS A 223 1.67 15.44 -9.72
CA HIS A 223 0.72 14.43 -10.15
C HIS A 223 -0.65 14.70 -9.54
N VAL A 224 -1.72 14.36 -10.26
CA VAL A 224 -3.09 14.40 -9.75
C VAL A 224 -3.62 12.99 -9.67
N LEU A 225 -3.81 12.47 -8.46
CA LEU A 225 -4.22 11.11 -8.19
C LEU A 225 -5.47 11.14 -7.31
N ASN A 226 -6.57 10.53 -7.76
CA ASN A 226 -7.85 10.49 -7.03
C ASN A 226 -8.35 11.87 -6.56
N GLY A 227 -8.12 12.92 -7.37
CA GLY A 227 -8.53 14.29 -7.06
C GLY A 227 -7.64 15.02 -6.06
N GLN A 228 -6.58 14.40 -5.54
CA GLN A 228 -5.54 15.01 -4.72
C GLN A 228 -4.32 15.34 -5.57
N ILE A 229 -3.59 16.38 -5.18
CA ILE A 229 -2.41 16.86 -5.88
C ILE A 229 -1.17 16.45 -5.08
N TYR A 230 -0.28 15.71 -5.71
CA TYR A 230 0.98 15.25 -5.13
C TYR A 230 2.14 16.01 -5.78
N VAL A 231 3.02 16.58 -4.96
CA VAL A 231 4.20 17.30 -5.43
C VAL A 231 5.43 16.60 -4.87
N ALA A 232 6.31 16.15 -5.75
CA ALA A 232 7.62 15.67 -5.35
C ALA A 232 8.65 16.81 -5.46
N TYR A 233 9.47 16.93 -4.43
CA TYR A 233 10.51 17.95 -4.33
C TYR A 233 11.88 17.30 -4.30
N ALA A 234 12.81 17.87 -5.09
CA ALA A 234 14.23 17.50 -5.04
C ALA A 234 15.07 18.64 -4.47
N LEU A 235 16.16 18.29 -3.80
CA LEU A 235 17.15 19.25 -3.34
C LEU A 235 17.85 19.86 -4.55
N ARG A 236 17.92 21.20 -4.61
CA ARG A 236 18.52 21.94 -5.72
C ARG A 236 19.96 22.37 -5.40
N THR A 237 20.78 22.44 -6.43
CA THR A 237 22.07 23.12 -6.34
C THR A 237 21.91 24.56 -5.84
N ALA A 238 22.95 25.14 -5.22
CA ALA A 238 22.87 26.47 -4.62
C ALA A 238 22.72 27.62 -5.66
N THR A 239 23.11 27.37 -6.91
CA THR A 239 23.14 28.39 -7.97
C THR A 239 22.56 27.88 -9.27
N ALA A 240 22.00 28.78 -10.07
CA ALA A 240 21.52 28.46 -11.42
C ALA A 240 22.68 28.15 -12.39
N PRO A 241 22.47 27.30 -13.41
CA PRO A 241 21.24 26.55 -13.67
C PRO A 241 21.03 25.46 -12.62
N TYR A 242 19.86 25.50 -11.99
CA TYR A 242 19.54 24.56 -10.91
C TYR A 242 19.48 23.13 -11.44
N ARG A 243 20.11 22.22 -10.67
CA ARG A 243 20.09 20.78 -10.88
C ARG A 243 19.69 20.10 -9.59
N THR A 244 19.30 18.84 -9.64
CA THR A 244 19.10 18.01 -8.44
C THR A 244 20.44 17.72 -7.77
N VAL A 245 20.42 17.62 -6.45
CA VAL A 245 21.54 17.11 -5.63
C VAL A 245 21.15 15.72 -5.18
N ASP A 246 21.52 14.73 -5.98
CA ASP A 246 21.09 13.35 -5.80
C ASP A 246 21.89 12.70 -4.68
N ALA A 247 21.18 12.22 -3.68
CA ALA A 247 21.67 11.39 -2.59
C ALA A 247 20.48 10.77 -1.83
N VAL A 248 20.67 9.59 -1.31
CA VAL A 248 19.68 8.95 -0.41
C VAL A 248 19.43 9.87 0.79
N GLY A 249 18.16 10.18 1.04
CA GLY A 249 17.72 11.16 2.02
C GLY A 249 17.36 12.53 1.42
N ASN A 250 17.69 12.80 0.14
CA ASN A 250 17.35 14.04 -0.54
C ASN A 250 16.02 13.90 -1.32
N GLY A 251 14.92 14.08 -0.62
CA GLY A 251 13.59 14.05 -1.23
C GLY A 251 12.48 14.38 -0.26
N VAL A 252 11.42 14.99 -0.77
CA VAL A 252 10.17 15.26 -0.07
C VAL A 252 9.03 14.99 -1.03
N VAL A 253 7.93 14.41 -0.54
CA VAL A 253 6.67 14.28 -1.29
C VAL A 253 5.53 14.74 -0.40
N ASP A 254 4.78 15.73 -0.88
CA ASP A 254 3.65 16.32 -0.18
C ASP A 254 2.35 16.12 -0.95
N GLN A 255 1.25 16.08 -0.21
CA GLN A 255 -0.11 16.05 -0.71
C GLN A 255 -0.80 17.38 -0.46
N PHE A 256 -1.49 17.87 -1.49
CA PHE A 256 -2.33 19.07 -1.45
C PHE A 256 -3.76 18.73 -1.87
N ASP A 257 -4.72 19.50 -1.37
CA ASP A 257 -6.10 19.43 -1.87
C ASP A 257 -6.24 20.11 -3.24
N GLY A 258 -7.43 20.00 -3.84
CA GLY A 258 -7.72 20.61 -5.13
C GLY A 258 -7.72 22.14 -5.15
N ASN A 259 -7.64 22.80 -4.00
CA ASN A 259 -7.49 24.25 -3.87
C ASN A 259 -6.02 24.67 -3.69
N GLY A 260 -5.10 23.72 -3.58
CA GLY A 260 -3.68 23.98 -3.31
C GLY A 260 -3.33 24.19 -1.85
N ASN A 261 -4.20 23.80 -0.90
CA ASN A 261 -3.87 23.79 0.52
C ASN A 261 -3.08 22.54 0.86
N PHE A 262 -2.06 22.68 1.70
CA PHE A 262 -1.27 21.56 2.21
C PHE A 262 -2.16 20.62 3.03
N VAL A 263 -2.11 19.32 2.72
CA VAL A 263 -2.86 18.27 3.44
C VAL A 263 -1.92 17.48 4.34
N ALA A 264 -0.86 16.91 3.76
CA ALA A 264 0.05 16.06 4.50
C ALA A 264 1.41 15.92 3.79
N ARG A 265 2.44 15.61 4.56
CA ARG A 265 3.70 15.11 4.05
C ARG A 265 3.63 13.59 3.98
N ILE A 266 3.76 13.07 2.75
CA ILE A 266 3.73 11.62 2.49
C ILE A 266 5.07 10.99 2.90
N ALA A 267 6.17 11.61 2.49
CA ALA A 267 7.51 11.11 2.78
C ALA A 267 8.53 12.25 2.79
N THR A 268 9.57 12.11 3.63
CA THR A 268 10.72 13.01 3.67
C THR A 268 11.98 12.26 4.04
N GLY A 269 13.07 12.51 3.35
CA GLY A 269 14.33 11.83 3.61
C GLY A 269 14.25 10.30 3.42
N GLY A 270 14.83 9.54 4.33
CA GLY A 270 14.79 8.06 4.31
C GLY A 270 15.35 7.50 3.00
N ASN A 271 14.54 6.69 2.29
CA ASN A 271 14.91 6.07 1.02
C ASN A 271 14.62 6.96 -0.21
N LEU A 272 14.21 8.21 -0.03
CA LEU A 272 14.00 9.14 -1.14
C LEU A 272 15.35 9.66 -1.67
N ASP A 273 15.44 9.80 -3.00
CA ASP A 273 16.60 10.31 -3.71
C ASP A 273 16.13 11.02 -4.97
N SER A 274 15.91 12.32 -4.86
CA SER A 274 15.34 13.15 -5.93
C SER A 274 14.07 12.53 -6.53
N PRO A 275 12.98 12.32 -5.74
CA PRO A 275 11.78 11.65 -6.19
C PRO A 275 11.11 12.40 -7.34
N TRP A 276 10.59 11.67 -8.36
CA TRP A 276 9.86 12.26 -9.47
C TRP A 276 8.51 11.58 -9.70
N GLY A 277 8.48 10.29 -10.04
CA GLY A 277 7.25 9.54 -10.32
C GLY A 277 6.44 9.29 -9.06
N VAL A 278 5.15 9.64 -9.06
CA VAL A 278 4.22 9.31 -7.96
C VAL A 278 2.98 8.68 -8.54
N ALA A 279 2.62 7.48 -8.06
CA ALA A 279 1.48 6.73 -8.55
C ALA A 279 0.76 6.00 -7.42
N ILE A 280 -0.52 5.64 -7.63
CA ILE A 280 -1.20 4.66 -6.78
C ILE A 280 -1.17 3.33 -7.50
N ALA A 281 -0.56 2.32 -6.89
CA ALA A 281 -0.45 1.00 -7.47
C ALA A 281 -1.84 0.39 -7.76
N PRO A 282 -2.04 -0.32 -8.88
CA PRO A 282 -3.26 -1.09 -9.09
C PRO A 282 -3.50 -2.06 -7.93
N SER A 283 -4.75 -2.30 -7.54
CA SER A 283 -5.07 -3.23 -6.43
C SER A 283 -4.52 -4.65 -6.64
N SER A 284 -4.32 -5.05 -7.90
CA SER A 284 -3.73 -6.33 -8.29
C SER A 284 -2.19 -6.31 -8.41
N PHE A 285 -1.52 -5.25 -7.96
CA PHE A 285 -0.07 -5.07 -8.04
C PHE A 285 0.70 -5.80 -6.91
N GLY A 286 0.28 -6.98 -6.53
CA GLY A 286 0.94 -7.78 -5.49
C GLY A 286 0.83 -7.18 -4.10
N ILE A 287 1.88 -7.34 -3.28
CA ILE A 287 1.89 -6.89 -1.87
C ILE A 287 1.78 -5.37 -1.70
N PHE A 288 2.08 -4.61 -2.74
CA PHE A 288 1.96 -3.14 -2.76
C PHE A 288 0.72 -2.65 -3.51
N GLY A 289 -0.27 -3.55 -3.75
CA GLY A 289 -1.53 -3.17 -4.37
C GLY A 289 -2.27 -2.11 -3.55
N GLY A 290 -2.59 -0.96 -4.19
CA GLY A 290 -3.23 0.18 -3.55
C GLY A 290 -2.27 1.16 -2.85
N ASP A 291 -1.00 0.83 -2.70
CA ASP A 291 0.00 1.70 -2.06
C ASP A 291 0.37 2.90 -2.96
N ILE A 292 0.86 3.96 -2.34
CA ILE A 292 1.51 5.07 -3.05
C ILE A 292 2.91 4.62 -3.42
N LEU A 293 3.20 4.56 -4.72
CA LEU A 293 4.53 4.30 -5.24
C LEU A 293 5.25 5.62 -5.50
N ILE A 294 6.50 5.73 -5.03
CA ILE A 294 7.37 6.88 -5.27
C ILE A 294 8.65 6.39 -5.94
N GLY A 295 8.86 6.84 -7.18
CA GLY A 295 10.06 6.55 -7.97
C GLY A 295 11.12 7.61 -7.78
N ASN A 296 12.34 7.18 -7.54
CA ASN A 296 13.50 8.03 -7.37
C ASN A 296 14.24 8.23 -8.68
N PHE A 297 14.43 9.46 -9.10
CA PHE A 297 15.31 9.79 -10.20
C PHE A 297 16.79 9.47 -9.86
N GLY A 298 17.25 9.81 -8.65
CA GLY A 298 18.66 9.72 -8.27
C GLY A 298 19.18 8.28 -8.28
N ASN A 299 18.64 7.41 -7.44
CA ASN A 299 19.12 6.03 -7.32
C ASN A 299 18.30 5.00 -8.12
N GLY A 300 17.22 5.41 -8.80
CA GLY A 300 16.42 4.56 -9.67
C GLY A 300 15.57 3.50 -8.97
N THR A 301 15.34 3.61 -7.66
CA THR A 301 14.50 2.68 -6.89
C THR A 301 13.05 3.16 -6.83
N ILE A 302 12.13 2.24 -6.54
CA ILE A 302 10.71 2.54 -6.34
C ILE A 302 10.32 2.12 -4.94
N ASN A 303 9.80 3.08 -4.17
CA ASN A 303 9.41 2.92 -2.78
C ASN A 303 7.88 2.89 -2.66
N ALA A 304 7.35 2.03 -1.78
CA ALA A 304 5.93 1.91 -1.50
C ALA A 304 5.59 2.48 -0.11
N TYR A 305 4.49 3.21 -0.04
CA TYR A 305 3.96 3.81 1.19
C TYR A 305 2.47 3.52 1.34
N ASP A 306 2.03 3.24 2.56
CA ASP A 306 0.62 3.04 2.87
C ASP A 306 -0.19 4.34 2.60
N PRO A 307 -1.28 4.29 1.84
CA PRO A 307 -2.01 5.51 1.46
C PRO A 307 -2.77 6.18 2.61
N SER A 308 -2.98 5.48 3.73
CA SER A 308 -3.75 5.99 4.88
C SER A 308 -2.86 6.51 6.00
N THR A 309 -1.73 5.84 6.23
CA THR A 309 -0.81 6.14 7.35
C THR A 309 0.49 6.78 6.87
N PHE A 310 0.78 6.73 5.57
CA PHE A 310 2.03 7.13 4.92
C PHE A 310 3.27 6.39 5.45
N ALA A 311 3.04 5.26 6.12
CA ALA A 311 4.12 4.41 6.58
C ALA A 311 4.86 3.79 5.38
N TYR A 312 6.20 3.80 5.43
CA TYR A 312 7.04 3.11 4.46
C TYR A 312 6.79 1.61 4.52
N ARG A 313 6.51 0.97 3.38
CA ARG A 313 6.19 -0.45 3.27
C ARG A 313 7.30 -1.30 2.65
N GLY A 314 8.20 -0.67 1.92
CA GLY A 314 9.32 -1.37 1.27
C GLY A 314 9.65 -0.82 -0.11
N GLN A 315 10.61 -1.47 -0.77
CA GLN A 315 10.98 -1.20 -2.17
C GLN A 315 10.47 -2.32 -3.08
N LEU A 316 10.20 -2.00 -4.33
CA LEU A 316 9.94 -3.01 -5.34
C LEU A 316 11.20 -3.83 -5.58
N THR A 317 11.08 -5.16 -5.51
CA THR A 317 12.19 -6.10 -5.65
C THR A 317 11.93 -7.11 -6.77
N ASP A 318 12.98 -7.70 -7.33
CA ASP A 318 12.89 -8.85 -8.22
C ASP A 318 12.60 -10.16 -7.43
N GLY A 319 12.50 -11.28 -8.16
CA GLY A 319 12.24 -12.60 -7.58
C GLY A 319 13.34 -13.12 -6.63
N THR A 320 14.47 -12.43 -6.56
CA THR A 320 15.57 -12.76 -5.62
C THR A 320 15.57 -11.86 -4.37
N GLY A 321 14.68 -10.87 -4.31
CA GLY A 321 14.60 -9.87 -3.24
C GLY A 321 15.56 -8.69 -3.44
N LYS A 322 16.22 -8.59 -4.59
CA LYS A 322 17.05 -7.44 -4.94
C LYS A 322 16.17 -6.29 -5.42
N PRO A 323 16.38 -5.04 -4.93
CA PRO A 323 15.65 -3.89 -5.43
C PRO A 323 15.71 -3.75 -6.94
N LEU A 324 14.58 -3.40 -7.57
CA LEU A 324 14.57 -2.95 -8.96
C LEU A 324 15.24 -1.59 -9.02
N VAL A 325 16.26 -1.44 -9.87
CA VAL A 325 17.06 -0.22 -10.00
C VAL A 325 17.12 0.19 -11.46
N TYR A 326 16.55 1.35 -11.78
CA TYR A 326 16.57 1.97 -13.10
C TYR A 326 17.08 3.41 -12.97
N PRO A 327 18.38 3.67 -13.14
CA PRO A 327 18.95 5.02 -12.98
C PRO A 327 18.21 6.04 -13.83
N ALA A 328 18.03 7.25 -13.30
CA ALA A 328 17.19 8.29 -13.89
C ALA A 328 15.76 7.79 -14.21
N LEU A 329 15.13 7.18 -13.23
CA LEU A 329 13.74 6.77 -13.29
C LEU A 329 12.84 8.00 -13.21
N TRP A 330 11.89 8.10 -14.14
CA TRP A 330 11.01 9.23 -14.26
C TRP A 330 9.56 8.86 -13.91
N GLU A 331 8.71 8.65 -14.91
CA GLU A 331 7.29 8.42 -14.72
C GLU A 331 6.97 7.05 -14.11
N LEU A 332 5.92 7.02 -13.31
CA LEU A 332 5.21 5.81 -12.90
C LEU A 332 3.74 5.96 -13.28
N LEU A 333 3.26 5.14 -14.22
CA LEU A 333 1.89 5.20 -14.71
C LEU A 333 1.18 3.86 -14.55
N PRO A 334 0.17 3.74 -13.67
CA PRO A 334 -0.59 2.52 -13.49
C PRO A 334 -1.42 2.17 -14.73
N ALA A 335 -1.52 0.88 -15.06
CA ALA A 335 -2.42 0.40 -16.10
C ALA A 335 -3.87 0.34 -15.59
N GLY A 336 -4.81 0.73 -16.44
CA GLY A 336 -6.20 0.27 -16.38
C GLY A 336 -7.09 0.77 -15.25
N THR A 337 -6.73 1.79 -14.49
CA THR A 337 -7.69 2.46 -13.61
C THR A 337 -8.08 3.81 -14.20
N ALA A 338 -9.38 4.05 -14.32
CA ALA A 338 -9.91 5.38 -14.52
C ALA A 338 -9.57 6.22 -13.29
N VAL A 339 -8.33 6.72 -13.22
CA VAL A 339 -7.99 7.79 -12.29
C VAL A 339 -8.70 9.02 -12.83
N THR A 340 -9.77 9.42 -12.17
CA THR A 340 -10.43 10.67 -12.46
C THR A 340 -9.39 11.78 -12.36
N ASN A 341 -9.05 12.37 -13.50
CA ASN A 341 -8.19 13.55 -13.72
C ASN A 341 -6.71 13.35 -14.02
N SER A 342 -6.17 12.16 -14.07
CA SER A 342 -4.95 11.89 -14.82
C SER A 342 -4.93 10.45 -15.29
N THR A 343 -5.15 10.31 -16.55
CA THR A 343 -4.63 9.31 -17.47
C THR A 343 -4.52 7.88 -16.96
N GLY A 344 -5.65 7.27 -16.60
CA GLY A 344 -5.73 5.81 -16.59
C GLY A 344 -5.58 5.30 -18.03
N VAL A 345 -4.66 4.39 -18.27
CA VAL A 345 -4.46 3.79 -19.57
C VAL A 345 -5.64 2.89 -19.90
N SER A 346 -6.50 3.29 -20.81
CA SER A 346 -7.23 2.32 -21.59
C SER A 346 -6.22 1.70 -22.58
N GLY A 347 -5.59 0.61 -22.24
CA GLY A 347 -4.60 -0.04 -23.07
C GLY A 347 -3.29 -0.29 -22.32
N GLY A 348 -3.22 -1.38 -21.65
CA GLY A 348 -2.06 -1.90 -20.95
C GLY A 348 -2.48 -3.17 -20.24
N THR A 349 -1.53 -3.95 -19.78
CA THR A 349 -1.82 -5.16 -19.01
C THR A 349 -2.33 -4.74 -17.64
N ALA A 350 -3.56 -5.11 -17.32
CA ALA A 350 -4.15 -4.84 -16.00
C ALA A 350 -3.20 -5.30 -14.88
N GLY A 351 -3.07 -4.47 -13.83
CA GLY A 351 -2.17 -4.77 -12.72
C GLY A 351 -0.69 -4.45 -12.96
N SER A 352 -0.34 -3.80 -14.08
CA SER A 352 1.02 -3.33 -14.33
C SER A 352 1.18 -1.85 -13.99
N VAL A 353 2.43 -1.44 -13.72
CA VAL A 353 2.86 -0.04 -13.64
C VAL A 353 3.91 0.19 -14.73
N TYR A 354 3.65 1.15 -15.60
CA TYR A 354 4.57 1.56 -16.65
C TYR A 354 5.54 2.61 -16.13
N PHE A 355 6.78 2.57 -16.62
CA PHE A 355 7.76 3.57 -16.23
C PHE A 355 8.68 3.95 -17.40
N THR A 356 9.33 5.10 -17.25
CA THR A 356 10.41 5.56 -18.13
C THR A 356 11.69 5.76 -17.32
N ALA A 357 12.83 5.61 -18.01
CA ALA A 357 14.14 5.85 -17.41
C ALA A 357 15.14 6.37 -18.45
N GLY A 358 15.97 7.32 -18.01
CA GLY A 358 17.08 7.88 -18.79
C GLY A 358 18.39 7.17 -18.45
N LEU A 359 18.60 5.95 -18.95
CA LEU A 359 19.72 5.11 -18.59
C LEU A 359 21.08 5.76 -18.87
N ALA A 360 22.14 5.27 -18.19
CA ALA A 360 23.53 5.71 -18.34
C ALA A 360 23.71 7.24 -18.30
N GLY A 361 23.20 7.87 -17.23
CA GLY A 361 23.28 9.32 -17.07
C GLY A 361 22.46 10.09 -18.10
N GLN A 362 21.29 9.58 -18.44
CA GLN A 362 20.30 10.17 -19.35
C GLN A 362 20.73 10.16 -20.84
N GLN A 363 21.76 9.38 -21.19
CA GLN A 363 22.22 9.24 -22.56
C GLN A 363 21.43 8.20 -23.36
N HIS A 364 20.67 7.35 -22.69
CA HIS A 364 19.88 6.29 -23.26
C HIS A 364 18.42 6.36 -22.76
N GLY A 365 17.54 5.56 -23.37
CA GLY A 365 16.12 5.58 -23.04
C GLY A 365 15.49 4.21 -22.91
N LEU A 366 14.61 4.09 -21.90
CA LEU A 366 13.79 2.92 -21.66
C LEU A 366 12.36 3.32 -21.31
N PHE A 367 11.40 2.65 -21.95
CA PHE A 367 10.00 2.56 -21.55
C PHE A 367 9.68 1.09 -21.27
N ALA A 368 9.17 0.79 -20.08
CA ALA A 368 8.95 -0.58 -19.65
C ALA A 368 7.70 -0.70 -18.77
N ALA A 369 7.25 -1.95 -18.59
CA ALA A 369 6.17 -2.32 -17.68
C ALA A 369 6.71 -3.16 -16.53
N ILE A 370 6.30 -2.81 -15.30
CA ILE A 370 6.50 -3.60 -14.10
C ILE A 370 5.20 -4.37 -13.85
N SER A 371 5.29 -5.67 -13.69
CA SER A 371 4.17 -6.52 -13.31
C SER A 371 4.52 -7.30 -12.06
N ASN A 372 3.53 -7.57 -11.23
CA ASN A 372 3.69 -8.60 -10.22
C ASN A 372 4.12 -9.89 -10.93
N SER A 373 5.26 -10.46 -10.54
CA SER A 373 5.63 -11.75 -11.10
C SER A 373 4.52 -12.72 -10.65
N THR A 374 3.77 -13.24 -11.62
CA THR A 374 2.95 -14.42 -11.39
C THR A 374 3.92 -15.54 -11.08
N ALA A 375 4.39 -15.57 -9.85
CA ALA A 375 5.19 -16.67 -9.41
C ALA A 375 4.38 -17.94 -9.56
N SER A 376 4.94 -18.90 -10.23
CA SER A 376 4.46 -20.28 -10.27
C SER A 376 4.68 -20.90 -8.88
N GLY A 377 3.99 -20.39 -7.88
CA GLY A 377 4.02 -20.87 -6.50
C GLY A 377 2.65 -21.38 -6.07
N THR A 378 2.64 -22.28 -5.11
CA THR A 378 1.38 -22.71 -4.49
C THR A 378 0.74 -21.51 -3.79
N PRO A 379 -0.55 -21.20 -4.07
CA PRO A 379 -1.25 -20.11 -3.38
C PRO A 379 -1.13 -20.26 -1.86
N SER A 380 -0.71 -19.19 -1.18
CA SER A 380 -0.45 -19.18 0.25
C SER A 380 -0.71 -17.78 0.82
N TYR A 381 -0.41 -17.56 2.10
CA TYR A 381 -0.50 -16.26 2.75
C TYR A 381 0.50 -16.15 3.91
N GLY A 382 0.93 -14.94 4.21
CA GLY A 382 1.67 -14.61 5.43
C GLY A 382 0.74 -14.14 6.54
N VAL A 383 1.18 -14.31 7.81
CA VAL A 383 0.47 -13.83 9.01
C VAL A 383 1.44 -12.97 9.83
N SER A 384 1.04 -11.77 10.19
CA SER A 384 1.85 -10.88 11.03
C SER A 384 0.99 -10.10 12.02
N PRO A 385 1.46 -9.86 13.26
CA PRO A 385 0.76 -9.03 14.22
C PRO A 385 1.07 -7.55 13.99
N GLY A 386 0.12 -6.66 14.32
CA GLY A 386 0.35 -5.22 14.35
C GLY A 386 1.31 -4.79 15.48
N ALA A 387 1.34 -5.57 16.57
CA ALA A 387 2.30 -5.41 17.66
C ALA A 387 2.84 -6.78 18.09
N GLY A 388 4.16 -6.92 18.16
CA GLY A 388 4.83 -8.15 18.61
C GLY A 388 4.80 -8.35 20.13
N THR A 389 4.46 -7.31 20.91
CA THR A 389 4.31 -7.36 22.36
C THR A 389 3.09 -6.57 22.79
N LEU A 390 2.26 -7.18 23.64
CA LEU A 390 1.10 -6.56 24.26
C LEU A 390 1.27 -6.55 25.77
N THR A 391 1.12 -5.38 26.40
CA THR A 391 1.17 -5.24 27.86
C THR A 391 -0.22 -4.87 28.37
N VAL A 392 -0.74 -5.62 29.34
CA VAL A 392 -2.09 -5.43 29.87
C VAL A 392 -2.12 -5.69 31.38
N LYS A 393 -2.97 -4.97 32.11
CA LYS A 393 -3.26 -5.29 33.51
C LYS A 393 -4.29 -6.41 33.61
N ALA A 394 -4.13 -7.33 34.57
CA ALA A 394 -5.10 -8.40 34.78
C ALA A 394 -6.51 -7.82 34.98
N GLY A 395 -7.48 -8.33 34.22
CA GLY A 395 -8.87 -7.87 34.19
C GLY A 395 -9.19 -6.86 33.09
N PHE A 396 -8.26 -6.60 32.17
CA PHE A 396 -8.44 -5.75 31.00
C PHE A 396 -8.14 -6.51 29.71
N ASP A 397 -8.51 -5.91 28.57
CA ASP A 397 -8.33 -6.46 27.24
C ASP A 397 -7.02 -5.96 26.62
N ALA A 398 -6.33 -6.84 25.89
CA ALA A 398 -5.17 -6.52 25.07
C ALA A 398 -5.54 -6.68 23.60
N ILE A 399 -5.46 -5.60 22.83
CA ILE A 399 -5.96 -5.55 21.44
C ILE A 399 -4.80 -5.27 20.48
N THR A 400 -4.76 -6.01 19.35
CA THR A 400 -3.88 -5.73 18.22
C THR A 400 -4.51 -6.19 16.91
N SER A 401 -4.02 -5.69 15.78
CA SER A 401 -4.40 -6.23 14.48
C SER A 401 -3.61 -7.50 14.16
N ILE A 402 -4.23 -8.41 13.43
CA ILE A 402 -3.55 -9.53 12.75
C ILE A 402 -3.74 -9.32 11.25
N ASN A 403 -2.64 -9.20 10.54
CA ASN A 403 -2.62 -8.97 9.09
C ASN A 403 -2.43 -10.30 8.38
N ILE A 404 -3.27 -10.56 7.38
CA ILE A 404 -3.18 -11.67 6.44
C ILE A 404 -2.75 -11.09 5.10
N ALA A 405 -1.58 -11.49 4.61
CA ALA A 405 -1.01 -11.06 3.33
C ALA A 405 -1.03 -12.23 2.34
N PRO A 406 -2.05 -12.34 1.45
CA PRO A 406 -2.10 -13.38 0.43
C PRO A 406 -0.91 -13.30 -0.53
N THR A 407 -0.46 -14.47 -0.99
CA THR A 407 0.61 -14.60 -2.00
C THR A 407 0.15 -15.56 -3.09
N TYR A 408 0.68 -15.42 -4.30
CA TYR A 408 0.36 -16.28 -5.45
C TYR A 408 -1.13 -16.37 -5.79
N ASN A 409 -1.83 -15.21 -5.75
CA ASN A 409 -3.27 -15.14 -6.01
C ASN A 409 -4.09 -16.04 -5.07
N PHE A 410 -3.66 -16.21 -3.83
CA PHE A 410 -4.40 -17.01 -2.86
C PHE A 410 -5.79 -16.42 -2.64
N THR A 411 -6.81 -17.23 -2.86
CA THR A 411 -8.22 -16.93 -2.56
C THR A 411 -8.75 -18.01 -1.64
N GLY A 412 -9.47 -17.61 -0.60
CA GLY A 412 -10.06 -18.57 0.33
C GLY A 412 -10.38 -17.93 1.67
N THR A 413 -11.18 -18.64 2.47
CA THR A 413 -11.51 -18.20 3.82
C THR A 413 -10.41 -18.66 4.77
N VAL A 414 -9.81 -17.71 5.48
CA VAL A 414 -8.80 -17.93 6.52
C VAL A 414 -9.47 -17.84 7.88
N THR A 415 -9.42 -18.91 8.66
CA THR A 415 -9.85 -18.97 10.06
C THR A 415 -8.68 -18.79 10.99
N LEU A 416 -8.89 -18.08 12.10
CA LEU A 416 -7.84 -17.77 13.08
C LEU A 416 -8.14 -18.45 14.42
N ALA A 417 -7.08 -18.89 15.08
CA ALA A 417 -7.12 -19.47 16.42
C ALA A 417 -5.90 -19.02 17.24
N CYS A 418 -6.05 -18.99 18.56
CA CYS A 418 -4.93 -18.73 19.49
C CYS A 418 -4.56 -19.99 20.27
N SER A 419 -3.28 -20.08 20.62
CA SER A 419 -2.75 -21.04 21.59
C SER A 419 -1.67 -20.37 22.46
N GLY A 420 -1.27 -21.01 23.55
CA GLY A 420 -0.26 -20.47 24.45
C GLY A 420 -0.76 -19.33 25.34
N LEU A 421 -2.07 -19.13 25.46
CA LEU A 421 -2.66 -18.17 26.38
C LEU A 421 -2.38 -18.56 27.84
N PRO A 422 -2.13 -17.59 28.75
CA PRO A 422 -2.04 -17.87 30.17
C PRO A 422 -3.40 -18.37 30.70
N ALA A 423 -3.36 -19.13 31.81
CA ALA A 423 -4.58 -19.68 32.41
C ALA A 423 -5.61 -18.56 32.66
N GLY A 424 -6.87 -18.84 32.36
CA GLY A 424 -7.96 -17.86 32.52
C GLY A 424 -8.04 -16.77 31.45
N ALA A 425 -7.09 -16.61 30.53
CA ALA A 425 -7.24 -15.70 29.41
C ALA A 425 -7.97 -16.37 28.25
N VAL A 426 -8.71 -15.58 27.47
CA VAL A 426 -9.39 -16.01 26.25
C VAL A 426 -9.07 -15.07 25.10
N CYS A 427 -9.07 -15.54 23.88
CA CYS A 427 -8.94 -14.68 22.71
C CYS A 427 -10.15 -14.76 21.78
N SER A 428 -10.40 -13.67 21.08
CA SER A 428 -11.40 -13.56 20.02
C SER A 428 -10.86 -12.75 18.85
N PHE A 429 -11.45 -12.97 17.65
CA PHE A 429 -11.11 -12.24 16.43
C PHE A 429 -12.35 -11.56 15.86
N THR A 430 -12.21 -10.30 15.42
CA THR A 430 -13.28 -9.55 14.79
C THR A 430 -12.81 -8.92 13.48
N PRO A 431 -13.25 -9.45 12.30
CA PRO A 431 -14.05 -10.64 12.10
C PRO A 431 -13.31 -11.94 12.45
N SER A 432 -14.05 -13.01 12.79
CA SER A 432 -13.48 -14.33 13.14
C SER A 432 -12.89 -15.08 11.94
N GLN A 433 -13.24 -14.66 10.74
CA GLN A 433 -12.76 -15.19 9.46
C GLN A 433 -12.48 -14.05 8.49
N ILE A 434 -11.45 -14.23 7.66
CA ILE A 434 -11.07 -13.30 6.59
C ILE A 434 -11.20 -14.04 5.26
N THR A 435 -11.91 -13.45 4.30
CA THR A 435 -11.91 -13.97 2.92
C THR A 435 -10.78 -13.28 2.16
N ALA A 436 -9.72 -14.02 1.86
CA ALA A 436 -8.60 -13.53 1.05
C ALA A 436 -9.04 -13.38 -0.41
N ASN A 437 -8.67 -12.29 -1.03
CA ASN A 437 -9.02 -11.95 -2.41
C ASN A 437 -7.76 -11.66 -3.23
N GLY A 438 -7.10 -12.73 -3.68
CA GLY A 438 -5.90 -12.62 -4.50
C GLY A 438 -4.68 -12.16 -3.70
N ASN A 439 -4.12 -11.01 -4.02
CA ASN A 439 -2.91 -10.47 -3.39
C ASN A 439 -3.17 -9.27 -2.46
N THR A 440 -4.44 -8.94 -2.18
CA THR A 440 -4.81 -7.81 -1.33
C THR A 440 -4.71 -8.20 0.15
N PRO A 441 -3.86 -7.53 0.95
CA PRO A 441 -3.80 -7.77 2.39
C PRO A 441 -5.13 -7.42 3.07
N SER A 442 -5.46 -8.17 4.11
CA SER A 442 -6.65 -7.97 4.93
C SER A 442 -6.29 -8.12 6.40
N SER A 443 -7.03 -7.50 7.31
CA SER A 443 -6.74 -7.57 8.74
C SER A 443 -7.98 -7.89 9.57
N THR A 444 -7.75 -8.46 10.75
CA THR A 444 -8.73 -8.65 11.81
C THR A 444 -8.19 -8.12 13.13
N LEU A 445 -9.05 -7.75 14.04
CA LEU A 445 -8.66 -7.41 15.41
C LEU A 445 -8.61 -8.68 16.25
N LEU A 446 -7.46 -8.92 16.89
CA LEU A 446 -7.30 -9.87 17.98
C LEU A 446 -7.57 -9.13 19.27
N ASP A 447 -8.47 -9.67 20.09
CA ASP A 447 -8.76 -9.24 21.44
C ASP A 447 -8.44 -10.39 22.42
N ILE A 448 -7.52 -10.14 23.36
CA ILE A 448 -7.17 -11.07 24.44
C ILE A 448 -7.72 -10.52 25.75
N THR A 449 -8.82 -11.12 26.22
CA THR A 449 -9.43 -10.78 27.50
C THR A 449 -8.72 -11.48 28.63
N THR A 450 -8.31 -10.74 29.66
CA THR A 450 -7.73 -11.26 30.90
C THR A 450 -8.68 -11.09 32.08
N TYR A 451 -8.57 -11.93 33.10
CA TYR A 451 -9.45 -11.91 34.26
C TYR A 451 -8.67 -11.59 35.53
N LYS A 452 -9.23 -10.72 36.36
CA LYS A 452 -8.72 -10.39 37.68
C LYS A 452 -9.37 -11.28 38.73
N LYS A 453 -8.64 -11.66 39.79
CA LYS A 453 -9.21 -12.32 40.95
C LYS A 453 -10.33 -11.45 41.57
N ALA A 454 -11.54 -12.00 41.60
CA ALA A 454 -12.65 -11.32 42.24
C ALA A 454 -12.31 -11.09 43.74
N SER A 455 -12.15 -9.86 44.16
CA SER A 455 -12.14 -9.53 45.59
C SER A 455 -13.59 -9.48 46.06
N ILE A 456 -14.05 -10.55 46.69
CA ILE A 456 -15.36 -10.52 47.38
C ILE A 456 -15.15 -9.65 48.61
N PRO A 457 -15.82 -8.49 48.74
CA PRO A 457 -15.79 -7.77 49.99
C PRO A 457 -16.52 -8.64 51.01
N TYR A 458 -15.79 -9.04 52.06
CA TYR A 458 -16.33 -9.78 53.19
C TYR A 458 -17.30 -8.87 53.97
N SER A 459 -18.58 -8.83 53.59
CA SER A 459 -19.66 -8.17 54.31
C SER A 459 -20.91 -9.04 54.41
N LEU A 460 -20.73 -10.36 54.56
CA LEU A 460 -21.84 -11.31 54.72
C LEU A 460 -22.34 -11.45 56.16
N GLY A 461 -21.89 -10.60 57.09
CA GLY A 461 -22.27 -10.72 58.52
C GLY A 461 -23.60 -10.07 58.92
N ARG A 462 -24.16 -9.12 58.14
CA ARG A 462 -25.33 -8.34 58.60
C ARG A 462 -26.65 -8.64 57.85
N GLY A 463 -26.58 -9.12 56.63
CA GLY A 463 -27.79 -9.39 55.81
C GLY A 463 -28.55 -10.67 56.21
N VAL A 464 -27.82 -11.72 56.56
CA VAL A 464 -28.44 -13.03 56.92
C VAL A 464 -29.12 -12.97 58.28
N ALA A 465 -28.56 -12.18 59.24
CA ALA A 465 -29.20 -12.01 60.57
C ALA A 465 -30.51 -11.21 60.47
N LEU A 466 -30.63 -10.26 59.55
CA LEU A 466 -31.87 -9.50 59.36
C LEU A 466 -32.97 -10.30 58.66
N ALA A 467 -32.63 -11.21 57.74
CA ALA A 467 -33.58 -12.07 57.05
C ALA A 467 -34.18 -13.14 57.96
N LEU A 468 -33.46 -13.60 59.00
CA LEU A 468 -33.95 -14.55 59.98
C LEU A 468 -34.82 -13.92 61.06
N LEU A 469 -34.70 -12.59 61.32
CA LEU A 469 -35.48 -11.88 62.32
C LEU A 469 -36.85 -11.42 61.80
N LEU A 470 -37.06 -11.26 60.52
CA LEU A 470 -38.31 -10.81 59.93
C LEU A 470 -39.49 -11.80 60.14
N PRO A 471 -39.36 -13.14 59.96
CA PRO A 471 -40.47 -14.05 60.24
C PRO A 471 -40.82 -14.12 61.74
N PHE A 472 -39.85 -13.98 62.65
CA PHE A 472 -40.11 -13.97 64.09
C PHE A 472 -40.80 -12.68 64.55
N GLY A 473 -40.41 -11.51 64.00
CA GLY A 473 -41.07 -10.21 64.28
C GLY A 473 -42.52 -10.20 63.79
N GLY A 474 -42.78 -10.78 62.61
CA GLY A 474 -44.12 -10.95 62.05
C GLY A 474 -45.03 -11.85 62.89
N MET A 475 -44.51 -12.96 63.45
CA MET A 475 -45.24 -13.83 64.32
C MET A 475 -45.64 -13.17 65.67
N LEU A 476 -44.75 -12.38 66.24
CA LEU A 476 -45.04 -11.63 67.45
C LEU A 476 -46.10 -10.53 67.26
N ALA A 477 -46.08 -9.84 66.12
CA ALA A 477 -47.07 -8.82 65.77
C ALA A 477 -48.45 -9.40 65.45
N LEU A 478 -48.54 -10.60 64.90
CA LEU A 478 -49.80 -11.33 64.62
C LEU A 478 -50.46 -11.90 65.88
N ARG A 479 -49.70 -12.07 66.98
CA ARG A 479 -50.24 -12.56 68.24
C ARG A 479 -51.10 -11.50 68.99
N ARG A 480 -51.00 -10.26 68.61
CA ARG A 480 -51.74 -9.12 69.29
C ARG A 480 -52.99 -8.64 68.54
N ARG A 481 -53.29 -9.18 67.34
CA ARG A 481 -54.49 -8.81 66.58
C ARG A 481 -55.38 -10.02 66.34
N LYS A 482 -56.71 -9.90 66.66
CA LYS A 482 -57.74 -10.93 66.38
C LYS A 482 -58.05 -10.97 64.86
N LEU A 483 -57.21 -11.60 64.06
CA LEU A 483 -57.44 -11.89 62.70
C LEU A 483 -57.89 -13.36 62.57
N GLY A 484 -59.21 -13.62 62.35
CA GLY A 484 -59.85 -14.92 62.30
C GLY A 484 -59.30 -15.86 61.22
N ALA A 485 -60.12 -16.38 60.34
CA ALA A 485 -59.86 -17.45 59.38
C ALA A 485 -58.67 -17.27 58.38
N TRP A 486 -58.08 -16.07 58.32
CA TRP A 486 -56.99 -15.77 57.39
C TRP A 486 -55.57 -16.02 57.95
N ARG A 487 -55.47 -16.38 59.23
CA ARG A 487 -54.19 -16.66 59.91
C ARG A 487 -53.33 -17.73 59.24
N PRO A 488 -53.91 -18.90 58.83
CA PRO A 488 -53.11 -19.95 58.24
C PRO A 488 -52.60 -19.55 56.83
N LEU A 489 -53.36 -18.74 56.08
CA LEU A 489 -52.97 -18.28 54.75
C LEU A 489 -51.82 -17.29 54.77
N ILE A 490 -51.80 -16.35 55.74
CA ILE A 490 -50.71 -15.37 55.86
C ILE A 490 -49.43 -16.06 56.35
N VAL A 491 -49.52 -17.02 57.26
CA VAL A 491 -48.35 -17.79 57.72
C VAL A 491 -47.83 -18.68 56.61
N ALA A 492 -48.70 -19.29 55.82
CA ALA A 492 -48.30 -20.11 54.68
C ALA A 492 -47.65 -19.27 53.54
N SER A 493 -48.18 -18.07 53.27
CA SER A 493 -47.59 -17.20 52.24
C SER A 493 -46.25 -16.61 52.68
N VAL A 494 -46.05 -16.27 53.94
CA VAL A 494 -44.75 -15.82 54.47
C VAL A 494 -43.73 -16.96 54.48
N ALA A 495 -44.16 -18.18 54.82
CA ALA A 495 -43.31 -19.38 54.77
C ALA A 495 -42.94 -19.77 53.32
N LEU A 496 -43.86 -19.65 52.36
CA LEU A 496 -43.55 -19.89 50.94
C LEU A 496 -42.60 -18.82 50.36
N LEU A 497 -42.76 -17.53 50.73
CA LEU A 497 -41.87 -16.47 50.31
C LEU A 497 -40.47 -16.62 50.89
N SER A 498 -40.34 -17.09 52.14
CA SER A 498 -39.03 -17.37 52.74
C SER A 498 -38.35 -18.61 52.16
N LEU A 499 -39.13 -19.67 51.79
CA LEU A 499 -38.58 -20.83 51.09
C LEU A 499 -38.12 -20.48 49.65
N GLY A 500 -38.88 -19.64 48.93
CA GLY A 500 -38.51 -19.16 47.59
C GLY A 500 -37.22 -18.36 47.55
N ALA A 501 -36.90 -17.60 48.63
CA ALA A 501 -35.67 -16.85 48.75
C ALA A 501 -34.41 -17.71 49.03
N VAL A 502 -34.58 -18.92 49.49
CA VAL A 502 -33.47 -19.88 49.76
C VAL A 502 -33.17 -20.79 48.56
N ILE A 503 -34.16 -21.00 47.67
CA ILE A 503 -34.00 -21.88 46.50
C ILE A 503 -33.55 -21.13 45.25
N GLY A 504 -33.54 -19.77 45.28
CA GLY A 504 -33.25 -18.91 44.13
C GLY A 504 -31.77 -18.63 43.82
N CYS A 505 -30.80 -19.19 44.52
CA CYS A 505 -29.36 -18.94 44.29
C CYS A 505 -28.56 -20.23 44.16
N GLY A 506 -28.94 -21.04 43.20
CA GLY A 506 -28.24 -22.28 42.83
C GLY A 506 -27.64 -22.33 41.43
N ASN A 507 -27.31 -21.18 40.84
CA ASN A 507 -26.37 -21.16 39.74
C ASN A 507 -24.97 -21.00 40.32
N SER A 508 -24.18 -22.06 40.33
CA SER A 508 -22.74 -21.99 40.53
C SER A 508 -22.12 -21.21 39.36
N TYR A 509 -22.08 -19.88 39.51
CA TYR A 509 -21.17 -19.07 38.67
C TYR A 509 -19.77 -19.51 39.08
N SER A 510 -19.16 -20.36 38.27
CA SER A 510 -17.71 -20.54 38.34
C SER A 510 -17.09 -19.20 37.97
N SER A 511 -16.53 -18.48 38.92
CA SER A 511 -15.72 -17.29 38.62
C SER A 511 -14.63 -17.69 37.62
N PRO A 512 -14.44 -16.93 36.54
CA PRO A 512 -13.37 -17.23 35.62
C PRO A 512 -12.03 -17.28 36.37
N THR A 513 -11.18 -18.24 36.01
CA THR A 513 -9.85 -18.39 36.58
C THR A 513 -9.07 -17.09 36.40
N PRO A 514 -8.50 -16.49 37.47
CA PRO A 514 -7.70 -15.27 37.33
C PRO A 514 -6.50 -15.51 36.43
N THR A 515 -6.21 -14.56 35.54
CA THR A 515 -5.03 -14.63 34.68
C THR A 515 -3.77 -14.30 35.50
N PRO A 516 -2.77 -15.16 35.58
CA PRO A 516 -1.54 -14.90 36.35
C PRO A 516 -0.71 -13.79 35.69
N GLN A 517 -0.02 -13.03 36.51
CA GLN A 517 0.98 -12.06 36.04
C GLN A 517 2.18 -12.78 35.44
N GLY A 518 2.80 -12.17 34.44
CA GLY A 518 3.97 -12.73 33.74
C GLY A 518 3.88 -12.56 32.23
N THR A 519 4.86 -13.11 31.54
CA THR A 519 4.93 -13.09 30.07
C THR A 519 4.58 -14.47 29.51
N SER A 520 3.64 -14.50 28.56
CA SER A 520 3.25 -15.69 27.81
C SER A 520 3.44 -15.47 26.32
N GLN A 521 3.91 -16.48 25.60
CA GLN A 521 3.98 -16.46 24.14
C GLN A 521 2.66 -16.96 23.57
N VAL A 522 1.88 -16.05 23.03
CA VAL A 522 0.61 -16.38 22.37
C VAL A 522 0.87 -16.63 20.90
N THR A 523 0.56 -17.82 20.43
CA THR A 523 0.66 -18.19 19.01
C THR A 523 -0.71 -18.00 18.36
N VAL A 524 -0.75 -17.15 17.34
CA VAL A 524 -1.91 -17.00 16.45
C VAL A 524 -1.68 -17.88 15.24
N THR A 525 -2.57 -18.84 15.00
CA THR A 525 -2.56 -19.72 13.84
C THR A 525 -3.71 -19.36 12.93
N ALA A 526 -3.39 -19.14 11.66
CA ALA A 526 -4.33 -18.90 10.58
C ALA A 526 -4.37 -20.13 9.67
N THR A 527 -5.56 -20.65 9.34
CA THR A 527 -5.74 -21.88 8.57
C THR A 527 -6.75 -21.69 7.46
N SER A 528 -6.42 -22.17 6.25
CA SER A 528 -7.33 -22.23 5.12
C SER A 528 -7.06 -23.51 4.30
N GLY A 529 -7.97 -24.47 4.36
CA GLY A 529 -7.75 -25.78 3.77
C GLY A 529 -6.50 -26.47 4.32
N SER A 530 -5.57 -26.83 3.45
CA SER A 530 -4.27 -27.42 3.82
C SER A 530 -3.17 -26.40 4.17
N VAL A 531 -3.41 -25.10 3.94
CA VAL A 531 -2.44 -24.05 4.24
C VAL A 531 -2.62 -23.57 5.66
N SER A 532 -1.55 -23.63 6.47
CA SER A 532 -1.53 -23.14 7.85
C SER A 532 -0.28 -22.28 8.06
N GLN A 533 -0.47 -21.10 8.62
CA GLN A 533 0.59 -20.14 8.95
C GLN A 533 0.39 -19.66 10.38
N SER A 534 1.48 -19.28 11.05
CA SER A 534 1.40 -18.80 12.43
C SER A 534 2.34 -17.66 12.72
N THR A 535 2.00 -16.86 13.72
CA THR A 535 2.83 -15.80 14.27
C THR A 535 2.74 -15.81 15.80
N THR A 536 3.71 -15.22 16.49
CA THR A 536 3.75 -15.16 17.96
C THR A 536 3.69 -13.73 18.46
N ILE A 537 3.02 -13.54 19.60
CA ILE A 537 2.88 -12.28 20.30
C ILE A 537 3.26 -12.50 21.76
N ALA A 538 4.15 -11.69 22.30
CA ALA A 538 4.45 -11.70 23.72
C ALA A 538 3.36 -10.96 24.50
N LEU A 539 2.54 -11.67 25.29
CA LEU A 539 1.55 -11.07 26.18
C LEU A 539 2.16 -10.90 27.58
N VAL A 540 2.29 -9.67 28.03
CA VAL A 540 2.79 -9.30 29.35
C VAL A 540 1.60 -8.88 30.24
N VAL A 541 1.23 -9.73 31.20
CA VAL A 541 0.16 -9.45 32.18
C VAL A 541 0.78 -8.86 33.45
N GLN A 542 0.30 -7.67 33.86
CA GLN A 542 0.77 -6.91 35.02
C GLN A 542 -0.25 -6.90 36.18
#